data_a551b0d5f5c80579e3d4911caf50b14e
#
_entry.id   a551b0d5f5c80579e3d4911caf50b14e
#
_cell.length_a   1.000
_cell.length_b   1.000
_cell.length_c   1.000
_cell.angle_alpha   90.00
_cell.angle_beta   90.00
_cell.angle_gamma   90.00
#
_symmetry.space_group_name_H-M   'P 1'
#
loop_
_entity.id
_entity.type
_entity.pdbx_description
1 polymer ?
#
loop_
_entity_poly.entity_id
_entity_poly.type
_entity_poly.pdbx_seq_one_letter_code
_entity_poly.pdbx_strand_id
1 'polypeptide(L)'
;MNSHAKIDSDRSPIIIVPYMWIGDFVRCHSVVKLLNARFPNRPVDVLTTSLCAPLTDYMPGLRRAVIVDLPRSRIAVTDQLSLARRLKREDYGTALIMPRTWKSALAPFLAGIPERTGFFGEARFVLLNDLRYGERRLPRMVDRCAALALPAGAQPPHEWPLPELKVGRAEIESWRHQQGLAGQTKPVIALAPGAVGPSKRWPAGAYANLARRLTAEGFGVWVVGGPEEKSLAAEIVGNTPARDLTGTDLRTAILALAGAAAAVSNDSGLLHVAAALGTPAIGIFGPTSPWHWAPLNPLAATIEATTKVDCRPCHKPVCRLVHHRCMREISSEQVFAAVSHALAPLVPAA
;
A
#
# COMPACT_ATOMS: atom_id res chain seq x y z
N MET A 1 -31.41 6.18 35.40
CA MET A 1 -30.04 5.70 35.41
C MET A 1 -29.60 5.53 33.96
N ASN A 2 -28.75 6.38 33.42
CA ASN A 2 -27.91 6.20 32.18
C ASN A 2 -27.40 7.56 31.67
N SER A 3 -26.81 8.40 32.55
CA SER A 3 -26.19 9.67 32.12
C SER A 3 -24.64 9.57 32.03
N HIS A 4 -24.02 8.49 32.50
CA HIS A 4 -22.56 8.34 32.46
C HIS A 4 -21.99 7.70 31.21
N ALA A 5 -22.80 6.99 30.39
CA ALA A 5 -22.32 6.32 29.18
C ALA A 5 -22.14 7.23 27.95
N LYS A 6 -22.66 8.46 27.98
CA LYS A 6 -22.63 9.37 26.82
C LYS A 6 -21.44 10.34 26.78
N ILE A 7 -20.73 10.51 27.89
CA ILE A 7 -19.64 11.50 28.00
C ILE A 7 -18.31 10.96 27.49
N ASP A 8 -18.11 9.63 27.48
CA ASP A 8 -16.85 9.01 27.05
C ASP A 8 -16.74 8.67 25.55
N SER A 9 -17.87 8.67 24.83
CA SER A 9 -17.87 8.31 23.39
C SER A 9 -17.08 9.30 22.52
N ASP A 10 -16.95 10.56 22.94
CA ASP A 10 -16.27 11.62 22.18
C ASP A 10 -14.75 11.61 22.30
N ARG A 11 -14.19 10.79 23.19
CA ARG A 11 -12.74 10.62 23.40
C ARG A 11 -12.23 9.18 23.25
N SER A 12 -13.13 8.20 23.23
CA SER A 12 -12.77 6.81 23.08
C SER A 12 -12.05 6.55 21.76
N PRO A 13 -10.94 5.81 21.76
CA PRO A 13 -10.16 5.56 20.56
C PRO A 13 -10.94 4.82 19.47
N ILE A 14 -10.46 4.96 18.24
CA ILE A 14 -10.98 4.26 17.06
C ILE A 14 -9.96 3.21 16.62
N ILE A 15 -10.38 1.96 16.41
CA ILE A 15 -9.56 0.92 15.80
C ILE A 15 -9.97 0.69 14.35
N ILE A 16 -9.02 0.75 13.45
CA ILE A 16 -9.21 0.37 12.05
C ILE A 16 -8.74 -1.06 11.86
N VAL A 17 -9.57 -1.92 11.27
CA VAL A 17 -9.21 -3.24 10.77
C VAL A 17 -9.11 -3.18 9.25
N PRO A 18 -7.91 -2.94 8.68
CA PRO A 18 -7.72 -2.71 7.25
C PRO A 18 -7.57 -4.03 6.47
N TYR A 19 -7.48 -3.93 5.15
CA TYR A 19 -6.91 -5.00 4.34
C TYR A 19 -5.40 -5.09 4.59
N MET A 20 -4.88 -6.33 4.74
CA MET A 20 -3.49 -6.61 5.16
C MET A 20 -2.53 -6.84 3.97
N TRP A 21 -2.83 -6.29 2.80
CA TRP A 21 -1.89 -6.18 1.69
C TRP A 21 -1.18 -4.83 1.75
N ILE A 22 0.12 -4.79 1.52
CA ILE A 22 0.93 -3.56 1.64
C ILE A 22 0.27 -2.36 0.93
N GLY A 23 -0.15 -2.52 -0.33
CA GLY A 23 -0.78 -1.45 -1.10
C GLY A 23 -2.12 -0.98 -0.53
N ASP A 24 -2.97 -1.91 -0.09
CA ASP A 24 -4.26 -1.58 0.52
C ASP A 24 -4.08 -0.97 1.91
N PHE A 25 -3.06 -1.43 2.64
CA PHE A 25 -2.69 -0.88 3.94
C PHE A 25 -2.23 0.58 3.80
N VAL A 26 -1.41 0.91 2.80
CA VAL A 26 -1.02 2.29 2.51
C VAL A 26 -2.24 3.16 2.17
N ARG A 27 -3.18 2.67 1.35
CA ARG A 27 -4.44 3.39 1.04
C ARG A 27 -5.30 3.65 2.28
N CYS A 28 -5.20 2.79 3.31
CA CYS A 28 -5.89 2.99 4.59
C CYS A 28 -5.52 4.31 5.26
N HIS A 29 -4.36 4.89 4.98
CA HIS A 29 -3.97 6.17 5.55
C HIS A 29 -4.92 7.32 5.17
N SER A 30 -5.59 7.27 4.00
CA SER A 30 -6.67 8.22 3.66
C SER A 30 -7.80 8.16 4.69
N VAL A 31 -8.11 6.97 5.21
CA VAL A 31 -9.13 6.77 6.25
C VAL A 31 -8.69 7.38 7.58
N VAL A 32 -7.42 7.19 7.95
CA VAL A 32 -6.83 7.82 9.15
C VAL A 32 -6.97 9.33 9.09
N LYS A 33 -6.62 9.95 7.95
CA LYS A 33 -6.77 11.41 7.76
C LYS A 33 -8.22 11.88 7.88
N LEU A 34 -9.18 11.13 7.31
CA LEU A 34 -10.60 11.42 7.41
C LEU A 34 -11.11 11.33 8.86
N LEU A 35 -10.70 10.30 9.59
CA LEU A 35 -11.10 10.12 10.98
C LEU A 35 -10.52 11.21 11.88
N ASN A 36 -9.25 11.57 11.71
CA ASN A 36 -8.61 12.65 12.47
C ASN A 36 -9.26 14.02 12.17
N ALA A 37 -9.63 14.27 10.92
CA ALA A 37 -10.36 15.50 10.57
C ALA A 37 -11.77 15.53 11.16
N ARG A 38 -12.47 14.40 11.18
CA ARG A 38 -13.83 14.29 11.69
C ARG A 38 -13.89 14.21 13.23
N PHE A 39 -12.90 13.58 13.84
CA PHE A 39 -12.85 13.31 15.27
C PHE A 39 -11.48 13.69 15.87
N PRO A 40 -11.12 14.97 15.93
CA PRO A 40 -9.77 15.43 16.29
C PRO A 40 -9.32 15.03 17.69
N ASN A 41 -10.27 14.73 18.58
CA ASN A 41 -9.99 14.32 19.97
C ASN A 41 -9.99 12.80 20.20
N ARG A 42 -10.22 12.01 19.16
CA ARG A 42 -10.27 10.53 19.26
C ARG A 42 -9.01 9.92 18.63
N PRO A 43 -8.15 9.29 19.42
CA PRO A 43 -6.98 8.61 18.89
C PRO A 43 -7.36 7.50 17.88
N VAL A 44 -6.61 7.39 16.80
CA VAL A 44 -6.81 6.36 15.77
C VAL A 44 -5.69 5.34 15.86
N ASP A 45 -6.06 4.09 16.05
CA ASP A 45 -5.16 2.93 16.03
C ASP A 45 -5.47 2.06 14.80
N VAL A 46 -4.51 1.23 14.42
CA VAL A 46 -4.69 0.30 13.30
C VAL A 46 -4.29 -1.12 13.70
N LEU A 47 -5.12 -2.09 13.33
CA LEU A 47 -4.73 -3.50 13.39
C LEU A 47 -3.81 -3.80 12.21
N THR A 48 -2.69 -4.47 12.44
CA THR A 48 -1.71 -4.76 11.39
C THR A 48 -1.08 -6.13 11.55
N THR A 49 -0.43 -6.63 10.51
CA THR A 49 0.44 -7.80 10.57
C THR A 49 1.88 -7.38 10.80
N SER A 50 2.74 -8.31 11.23
CA SER A 50 4.19 -8.07 11.33
C SER A 50 4.78 -7.57 10.01
N LEU A 51 4.27 -8.04 8.86
CA LEU A 51 4.70 -7.57 7.54
C LEU A 51 4.42 -6.07 7.33
N CYS A 52 3.21 -5.59 7.66
CA CYS A 52 2.81 -4.20 7.41
C CYS A 52 3.14 -3.25 8.57
N ALA A 53 3.54 -3.78 9.74
CA ALA A 53 3.85 -2.97 10.92
C ALA A 53 4.86 -1.83 10.66
N PRO A 54 5.95 -2.02 9.89
CA PRO A 54 6.89 -0.94 9.62
C PRO A 54 6.28 0.30 8.95
N LEU A 55 5.17 0.15 8.21
CA LEU A 55 4.48 1.29 7.59
C LEU A 55 3.88 2.24 8.63
N THR A 56 3.45 1.70 9.77
CA THR A 56 2.75 2.50 10.80
C THR A 56 3.64 3.52 11.47
N ASP A 57 4.95 3.28 11.51
CA ASP A 57 5.94 4.20 12.08
C ASP A 57 6.07 5.48 11.23
N TYR A 58 5.67 5.40 9.96
CA TYR A 58 5.76 6.50 8.99
C TYR A 58 4.41 7.11 8.64
N MET A 59 3.28 6.58 9.17
CA MET A 59 1.93 7.08 8.91
C MET A 59 1.53 8.18 9.89
N PRO A 60 1.47 9.46 9.50
CA PRO A 60 1.05 10.54 10.40
C PRO A 60 -0.40 10.36 10.89
N GLY A 61 -0.64 10.74 12.14
CA GLY A 61 -1.98 10.72 12.72
C GLY A 61 -2.44 9.38 13.27
N LEU A 62 -1.62 8.33 13.20
CA LEU A 62 -1.82 7.11 13.97
C LEU A 62 -1.25 7.28 15.40
N ARG A 63 -2.00 6.82 16.39
CA ARG A 63 -1.48 6.70 17.77
C ARG A 63 -0.57 5.50 17.90
N ARG A 64 -1.01 4.32 17.40
CA ARG A 64 -0.24 3.07 17.45
C ARG A 64 -0.77 1.98 16.53
N ALA A 65 0.04 0.94 16.37
CA ALA A 65 -0.30 -0.31 15.70
C ALA A 65 -0.61 -1.42 16.71
N VAL A 66 -1.66 -2.19 16.46
CA VAL A 66 -1.97 -3.45 17.16
C VAL A 66 -1.53 -4.60 16.25
N ILE A 67 -0.34 -5.14 16.50
CA ILE A 67 0.24 -6.19 15.64
C ILE A 67 -0.38 -7.55 15.99
N VAL A 68 -0.86 -8.27 14.96
CA VAL A 68 -1.36 -9.64 15.07
C VAL A 68 -1.25 -10.37 13.73
N ASP A 69 -0.68 -11.55 13.75
CA ASP A 69 -0.57 -12.43 12.58
C ASP A 69 -1.59 -13.57 12.69
N LEU A 70 -2.81 -13.31 12.18
CA LEU A 70 -3.87 -14.30 12.15
C LEU A 70 -3.77 -15.16 10.88
N PRO A 71 -3.90 -16.50 10.98
CA PRO A 71 -3.89 -17.36 9.82
C PRO A 71 -5.10 -17.06 8.90
N ARG A 72 -4.85 -16.96 7.59
CA ARG A 72 -5.90 -16.67 6.60
C ARG A 72 -6.81 -17.87 6.34
N SER A 73 -6.26 -19.08 6.38
CA SER A 73 -6.95 -20.34 5.96
C SER A 73 -7.84 -20.96 7.02
N ARG A 74 -7.62 -20.68 8.31
CA ARG A 74 -8.35 -21.31 9.42
C ARG A 74 -8.86 -20.26 10.43
N ILE A 75 -9.77 -20.69 11.28
CA ILE A 75 -10.20 -19.91 12.45
C ILE A 75 -9.23 -20.25 13.59
N ALA A 76 -8.42 -19.30 13.97
CA ALA A 76 -7.58 -19.41 15.15
C ALA A 76 -8.36 -18.85 16.36
N VAL A 77 -9.21 -19.65 16.96
CA VAL A 77 -10.13 -19.21 18.04
C VAL A 77 -9.36 -18.61 19.21
N THR A 78 -8.27 -19.24 19.63
CA THR A 78 -7.41 -18.77 20.71
C THR A 78 -6.81 -17.40 20.41
N ASP A 79 -6.36 -17.19 19.16
CA ASP A 79 -5.75 -15.93 18.72
C ASP A 79 -6.82 -14.83 18.61
N GLN A 80 -8.03 -15.15 18.14
CA GLN A 80 -9.17 -14.23 18.13
C GLN A 80 -9.57 -13.80 19.55
N LEU A 81 -9.62 -14.73 20.50
CA LEU A 81 -9.91 -14.43 21.89
C LEU A 81 -8.79 -13.60 22.55
N SER A 82 -7.54 -13.91 22.25
CA SER A 82 -6.38 -13.13 22.71
C SER A 82 -6.45 -11.70 22.18
N LEU A 83 -6.70 -11.55 20.88
CA LEU A 83 -6.88 -10.23 20.25
C LEU A 83 -8.06 -9.48 20.88
N ALA A 84 -9.21 -10.15 21.06
CA ALA A 84 -10.38 -9.53 21.70
C ALA A 84 -10.08 -9.01 23.11
N ARG A 85 -9.34 -9.79 23.93
CA ARG A 85 -8.92 -9.33 25.26
C ARG A 85 -7.97 -8.11 25.19
N ARG A 86 -7.07 -8.07 24.21
CA ARG A 86 -6.19 -6.91 23.98
C ARG A 86 -7.01 -5.68 23.58
N LEU A 87 -7.93 -5.81 22.62
CA LEU A 87 -8.80 -4.71 22.18
C LEU A 87 -9.69 -4.20 23.31
N LYS A 88 -10.23 -5.09 24.17
CA LYS A 88 -11.06 -4.73 25.31
C LYS A 88 -10.34 -3.84 26.32
N ARG A 89 -9.04 -4.06 26.55
CA ARG A 89 -8.23 -3.27 27.49
C ARG A 89 -8.02 -1.82 27.04
N GLU A 90 -8.20 -1.55 25.77
CA GLU A 90 -7.94 -0.26 25.15
C GLU A 90 -9.17 0.64 25.09
N ASP A 91 -10.31 0.12 25.46
CA ASP A 91 -11.61 0.81 25.54
C ASP A 91 -11.99 1.55 24.25
N TYR A 92 -11.84 0.86 23.11
CA TYR A 92 -12.22 1.41 21.82
C TYR A 92 -13.73 1.66 21.76
N GLY A 93 -14.10 2.88 21.36
CA GLY A 93 -15.52 3.24 21.13
C GLY A 93 -16.03 2.80 19.75
N THR A 94 -15.12 2.72 18.76
CA THR A 94 -15.48 2.43 17.36
C THR A 94 -14.47 1.50 16.71
N ALA A 95 -14.94 0.54 15.93
CA ALA A 95 -14.15 -0.29 15.03
C ALA A 95 -14.61 -0.11 13.58
N LEU A 96 -13.72 0.36 12.69
CA LEU A 96 -13.94 0.35 11.24
C LEU A 96 -13.36 -0.93 10.65
N ILE A 97 -14.20 -1.80 10.07
CA ILE A 97 -13.82 -3.13 9.61
C ILE A 97 -13.95 -3.19 8.09
N MET A 98 -12.83 -3.00 7.39
CA MET A 98 -12.76 -2.93 5.93
C MET A 98 -12.95 -4.28 5.24
N PRO A 99 -12.27 -5.38 5.65
CA PRO A 99 -12.49 -6.68 5.04
C PRO A 99 -13.92 -7.18 5.29
N ARG A 100 -14.52 -7.84 4.28
CA ARG A 100 -15.91 -8.30 4.34
C ARG A 100 -16.10 -9.67 4.99
N THR A 101 -15.03 -10.27 5.47
CA THR A 101 -15.09 -11.57 6.12
C THR A 101 -15.64 -11.46 7.54
N TRP A 102 -16.40 -12.45 7.99
CA TRP A 102 -16.87 -12.50 9.37
C TRP A 102 -15.71 -12.61 10.38
N LYS A 103 -14.61 -13.27 10.00
CA LYS A 103 -13.40 -13.38 10.83
C LYS A 103 -12.82 -12.02 11.22
N SER A 104 -12.88 -11.04 10.33
CA SER A 104 -12.33 -9.70 10.59
C SER A 104 -13.15 -8.92 11.62
N ALA A 105 -14.42 -9.24 11.79
CA ALA A 105 -15.32 -8.61 12.74
C ALA A 105 -15.38 -9.32 14.09
N LEU A 106 -14.86 -10.56 14.20
CA LEU A 106 -15.02 -11.41 15.37
C LEU A 106 -14.34 -10.83 16.62
N ALA A 107 -13.07 -10.48 16.54
CA ALA A 107 -12.34 -9.91 17.70
C ALA A 107 -12.92 -8.57 18.16
N PRO A 108 -13.24 -7.59 17.28
CA PRO A 108 -13.98 -6.39 17.69
C PRO A 108 -15.32 -6.66 18.37
N PHE A 109 -16.09 -7.64 17.88
CA PHE A 109 -17.35 -8.04 18.51
C PHE A 109 -17.13 -8.64 19.91
N LEU A 110 -16.22 -9.60 20.04
CA LEU A 110 -15.90 -10.25 21.31
C LEU A 110 -15.26 -9.29 22.32
N ALA A 111 -14.58 -8.25 21.85
CA ALA A 111 -14.06 -7.17 22.70
C ALA A 111 -15.16 -6.26 23.27
N GLY A 112 -16.39 -6.36 22.72
CA GLY A 112 -17.51 -5.51 23.14
C GLY A 112 -17.41 -4.07 22.64
N ILE A 113 -16.69 -3.81 21.53
CA ILE A 113 -16.59 -2.45 20.97
C ILE A 113 -18.01 -1.96 20.58
N PRO A 114 -18.46 -0.80 21.11
CA PRO A 114 -19.85 -0.36 20.96
C PRO A 114 -20.29 -0.14 19.51
N GLU A 115 -19.45 0.52 18.71
CA GLU A 115 -19.75 0.81 17.30
C GLU A 115 -18.83 -0.03 16.40
N ARG A 116 -19.43 -0.82 15.51
CA ARG A 116 -18.70 -1.72 14.60
C ARG A 116 -19.22 -1.55 13.19
N THR A 117 -18.50 -0.71 12.43
CA THR A 117 -18.86 -0.28 11.08
C THR A 117 -18.19 -1.16 10.03
N GLY A 118 -18.91 -1.59 9.02
CA GLY A 118 -18.35 -2.32 7.87
C GLY A 118 -19.37 -2.60 6.78
N PHE A 119 -18.90 -2.92 5.57
CA PHE A 119 -19.80 -3.31 4.49
C PHE A 119 -20.37 -4.70 4.68
N PHE A 120 -21.58 -4.91 4.15
CA PHE A 120 -22.23 -6.23 4.10
C PHE A 120 -21.33 -7.27 3.40
N GLY A 121 -21.19 -8.43 4.02
CA GLY A 121 -20.44 -9.58 3.51
C GLY A 121 -20.51 -10.75 4.48
N GLU A 122 -20.42 -11.97 3.98
CA GLU A 122 -20.36 -13.23 4.74
C GLU A 122 -21.36 -13.32 5.93
N ALA A 123 -22.59 -12.82 5.75
CA ALA A 123 -23.68 -12.89 6.75
C ALA A 123 -23.32 -12.40 8.17
N ARG A 124 -22.45 -11.39 8.32
CA ARG A 124 -21.97 -10.87 9.61
C ARG A 124 -22.91 -9.86 10.30
N PHE A 125 -24.23 -10.07 10.19
CA PHE A 125 -25.27 -9.19 10.74
C PHE A 125 -25.18 -8.97 12.26
N VAL A 126 -24.79 -10.00 13.01
CA VAL A 126 -24.66 -9.93 14.47
C VAL A 126 -23.33 -9.27 14.87
N LEU A 127 -22.30 -9.44 14.07
CA LEU A 127 -20.96 -8.95 14.39
C LEU A 127 -20.79 -7.44 14.15
N LEU A 128 -21.57 -6.88 13.23
CA LEU A 128 -21.62 -5.45 12.93
C LEU A 128 -22.96 -4.86 13.38
N ASN A 129 -22.94 -3.64 13.89
CA ASN A 129 -24.17 -2.88 14.24
C ASN A 129 -24.32 -1.58 13.44
N ASP A 130 -23.30 -1.19 12.68
CA ASP A 130 -23.39 -0.19 11.59
C ASP A 130 -23.03 -0.88 10.27
N LEU A 131 -24.01 -1.59 9.72
CA LEU A 131 -23.85 -2.37 8.51
C LEU A 131 -24.11 -1.52 7.27
N ARG A 132 -23.09 -1.37 6.42
CA ARG A 132 -23.16 -0.57 5.20
C ARG A 132 -23.44 -1.42 3.97
N TYR A 133 -24.15 -0.84 3.00
CA TYR A 133 -24.50 -1.48 1.73
C TYR A 133 -23.96 -0.66 0.54
N GLY A 134 -24.00 -1.26 -0.66
CA GLY A 134 -23.65 -0.54 -1.89
C GLY A 134 -22.17 -0.48 -2.23
N GLU A 135 -21.29 -1.22 -1.55
CA GLU A 135 -19.83 -1.26 -1.83
C GLU A 135 -19.51 -1.46 -3.32
N ARG A 136 -20.31 -2.30 -4.02
CA ARG A 136 -20.10 -2.57 -5.45
C ARG A 136 -20.31 -1.34 -6.36
N ARG A 137 -20.98 -0.30 -5.87
CA ARG A 137 -21.16 0.97 -6.58
C ARG A 137 -19.96 1.89 -6.42
N LEU A 138 -19.05 1.58 -5.49
CA LEU A 138 -17.83 2.33 -5.24
C LEU A 138 -16.72 1.73 -6.11
N PRO A 139 -16.24 2.49 -7.09
CA PRO A 139 -15.41 1.91 -8.15
C PRO A 139 -14.00 1.59 -7.68
N ARG A 140 -13.37 2.49 -6.94
CA ARG A 140 -11.97 2.35 -6.53
C ARG A 140 -11.88 1.77 -5.13
N MET A 141 -10.74 1.10 -4.82
CA MET A 141 -10.51 0.55 -3.48
C MET A 141 -10.50 1.63 -2.39
N VAL A 142 -9.94 2.80 -2.69
CA VAL A 142 -9.97 3.93 -1.73
C VAL A 142 -11.38 4.37 -1.42
N ASP A 143 -12.28 4.42 -2.42
CA ASP A 143 -13.68 4.81 -2.23
C ASP A 143 -14.36 3.86 -1.23
N ARG A 144 -14.11 2.56 -1.36
CA ARG A 144 -14.65 1.53 -0.46
C ARG A 144 -14.14 1.67 0.96
N CYS A 145 -12.83 1.85 1.12
CA CYS A 145 -12.25 2.03 2.45
C CYS A 145 -12.72 3.33 3.10
N ALA A 146 -12.62 4.44 2.38
CA ALA A 146 -12.88 5.78 2.90
C ALA A 146 -14.36 6.04 3.18
N ALA A 147 -15.27 5.42 2.43
CA ALA A 147 -16.71 5.53 2.68
C ALA A 147 -17.13 5.04 4.08
N LEU A 148 -16.36 4.10 4.69
CA LEU A 148 -16.63 3.65 6.06
C LEU A 148 -16.31 4.72 7.11
N ALA A 149 -15.45 5.68 6.81
CA ALA A 149 -15.14 6.80 7.70
C ALA A 149 -16.16 7.95 7.62
N LEU A 150 -17.08 7.91 6.65
CA LEU A 150 -18.14 8.90 6.49
C LEU A 150 -19.42 8.46 7.25
N PRO A 151 -20.34 9.39 7.55
CA PRO A 151 -21.68 9.04 8.00
C PRO A 151 -22.41 8.11 7.02
N ALA A 152 -23.35 7.31 7.53
CA ALA A 152 -24.19 6.48 6.67
C ALA A 152 -24.94 7.34 5.64
N GLY A 153 -24.89 6.93 4.36
CA GLY A 153 -25.56 7.65 3.27
C GLY A 153 -24.87 8.93 2.80
N ALA A 154 -23.75 9.33 3.39
CA ALA A 154 -22.98 10.46 2.92
C ALA A 154 -22.43 10.19 1.51
N GLN A 155 -22.47 11.22 0.67
CA GLN A 155 -21.84 11.17 -0.65
C GLN A 155 -20.32 11.23 -0.50
N PRO A 156 -19.57 10.39 -1.24
CA PRO A 156 -18.12 10.50 -1.31
C PRO A 156 -17.70 11.90 -1.78
N PRO A 157 -16.63 12.48 -1.23
CA PRO A 157 -16.07 13.71 -1.76
C PRO A 157 -15.50 13.48 -3.17
N HIS A 158 -15.33 14.57 -3.92
CA HIS A 158 -14.72 14.51 -5.25
C HIS A 158 -13.30 13.93 -5.17
N GLU A 159 -12.55 14.31 -4.16
CA GLU A 159 -11.18 13.85 -3.91
C GLU A 159 -11.01 13.35 -2.47
N TRP A 160 -10.25 12.28 -2.31
CA TRP A 160 -9.88 11.76 -1.00
C TRP A 160 -8.54 12.35 -0.54
N PRO A 161 -8.33 12.50 0.79
CA PRO A 161 -7.01 12.79 1.32
C PRO A 161 -5.99 11.77 0.81
N LEU A 162 -4.87 12.24 0.26
CA LEU A 162 -3.83 11.35 -0.26
C LEU A 162 -3.15 10.57 0.89
N PRO A 163 -2.86 9.28 0.71
CA PRO A 163 -1.99 8.53 1.61
C PRO A 163 -0.63 9.21 1.72
N GLU A 164 -0.05 9.19 2.91
CA GLU A 164 1.22 9.84 3.18
C GLU A 164 2.08 8.97 4.11
N LEU A 165 3.36 8.86 3.79
CA LEU A 165 4.39 8.30 4.65
C LEU A 165 5.49 9.34 4.84
N LYS A 166 5.90 9.59 6.08
CA LYS A 166 6.93 10.57 6.42
C LYS A 166 8.17 9.86 6.96
N VAL A 167 9.26 9.96 6.23
CA VAL A 167 10.58 9.47 6.64
C VAL A 167 11.50 10.65 6.89
N GLY A 168 12.20 10.63 8.03
CA GLY A 168 13.16 11.67 8.37
C GLY A 168 14.43 11.58 7.51
N ARG A 169 14.96 12.73 7.06
CA ARG A 169 16.20 12.78 6.27
C ARG A 169 17.37 12.09 6.98
N ALA A 170 17.52 12.31 8.29
CA ALA A 170 18.58 11.67 9.08
C ALA A 170 18.48 10.15 9.10
N GLU A 171 17.26 9.58 9.10
CA GLU A 171 17.05 8.14 9.03
C GLU A 171 17.46 7.58 7.66
N ILE A 172 17.13 8.27 6.56
CA ILE A 172 17.57 7.89 5.21
C ILE A 172 19.10 7.92 5.12
N GLU A 173 19.75 8.95 5.63
CA GLU A 173 21.22 9.08 5.62
C GLU A 173 21.87 7.97 6.45
N SER A 174 21.37 7.71 7.65
CA SER A 174 21.85 6.63 8.52
C SER A 174 21.70 5.26 7.82
N TRP A 175 20.56 5.01 7.21
CA TRP A 175 20.32 3.79 6.45
C TRP A 175 21.28 3.67 5.25
N ARG A 176 21.51 4.75 4.49
CA ARG A 176 22.50 4.74 3.39
C ARG A 176 23.90 4.37 3.87
N HIS A 177 24.32 4.90 5.02
CA HIS A 177 25.59 4.52 5.64
C HIS A 177 25.64 3.04 5.97
N GLN A 178 24.61 2.50 6.62
CA GLN A 178 24.52 1.08 6.99
C GLN A 178 24.54 0.15 5.76
N GLN A 179 23.97 0.59 4.65
CA GLN A 179 23.94 -0.17 3.39
C GLN A 179 25.21 0.01 2.53
N GLY A 180 26.20 0.80 2.97
CA GLY A 180 27.39 1.12 2.18
C GLY A 180 27.08 1.98 0.96
N LEU A 181 26.07 2.85 1.04
CA LEU A 181 25.58 3.72 -0.04
C LEU A 181 25.93 5.21 0.21
N ALA A 182 26.71 5.52 1.23
CA ALA A 182 27.06 6.91 1.62
C ALA A 182 27.74 7.69 0.50
N GLY A 183 28.52 7.02 -0.37
CA GLY A 183 29.19 7.64 -1.53
C GLY A 183 28.31 7.83 -2.77
N GLN A 184 27.02 7.49 -2.71
CA GLN A 184 26.11 7.62 -3.84
C GLN A 184 25.74 9.10 -4.05
N THR A 185 26.40 9.77 -5.00
CA THR A 185 26.16 11.18 -5.35
C THR A 185 25.15 11.34 -6.50
N LYS A 186 25.03 10.32 -7.36
CA LYS A 186 24.09 10.34 -8.49
C LYS A 186 22.66 10.17 -8.00
N PRO A 187 21.65 10.82 -8.62
CA PRO A 187 20.25 10.52 -8.33
C PRO A 187 19.95 9.07 -8.65
N VAL A 188 19.14 8.44 -7.81
CA VAL A 188 18.87 6.98 -7.87
C VAL A 188 17.46 6.72 -8.33
N ILE A 189 17.29 5.73 -9.20
CA ILE A 189 16.01 5.17 -9.59
C ILE A 189 15.83 3.80 -8.92
N ALA A 190 14.79 3.66 -8.12
CA ALA A 190 14.44 2.40 -7.48
C ALA A 190 13.56 1.55 -8.40
N LEU A 191 13.97 0.31 -8.64
CA LEU A 191 13.21 -0.67 -9.43
C LEU A 191 12.60 -1.71 -8.48
N ALA A 192 11.28 -1.80 -8.43
CA ALA A 192 10.54 -2.78 -7.61
C ALA A 192 9.85 -3.81 -8.51
N PRO A 193 10.57 -4.87 -8.94
CA PRO A 193 10.10 -5.80 -9.95
C PRO A 193 9.14 -6.87 -9.40
N GLY A 194 8.93 -6.93 -8.08
CA GLY A 194 8.03 -7.86 -7.43
C GLY A 194 6.55 -7.55 -7.67
N ALA A 195 5.72 -8.59 -7.66
CA ALA A 195 4.27 -8.48 -7.56
C ALA A 195 3.66 -9.81 -7.12
N VAL A 196 2.56 -9.74 -6.39
CA VAL A 196 1.74 -10.93 -6.10
C VAL A 196 1.01 -11.35 -7.38
N GLY A 197 1.35 -12.54 -7.85
CA GLY A 197 0.87 -13.08 -9.12
C GLY A 197 1.82 -12.78 -10.29
N PRO A 198 2.34 -13.85 -10.95
CA PRO A 198 3.33 -13.72 -12.01
C PRO A 198 2.82 -12.95 -13.23
N SER A 199 1.49 -12.90 -13.46
CA SER A 199 0.90 -12.13 -14.57
C SER A 199 1.11 -10.63 -14.46
N LYS A 200 1.37 -10.09 -13.28
CA LYS A 200 1.64 -8.68 -13.04
C LYS A 200 3.11 -8.29 -13.21
N ARG A 201 4.00 -9.27 -13.35
CA ARG A 201 5.44 -9.01 -13.40
C ARG A 201 5.87 -8.64 -14.82
N TRP A 202 6.43 -7.46 -14.96
CA TRP A 202 7.11 -7.06 -16.19
C TRP A 202 8.38 -7.90 -16.34
N PRO A 203 8.76 -8.33 -17.57
CA PRO A 203 9.88 -9.24 -17.76
C PRO A 203 11.18 -8.73 -17.14
N ALA A 204 11.95 -9.61 -16.49
CA ALA A 204 13.22 -9.24 -15.87
C ALA A 204 14.22 -8.65 -16.89
N GLY A 205 14.26 -9.20 -18.11
CA GLY A 205 15.07 -8.65 -19.19
C GLY A 205 14.70 -7.22 -19.58
N ALA A 206 13.41 -6.83 -19.46
CA ALA A 206 12.97 -5.47 -19.70
C ALA A 206 13.41 -4.53 -18.57
N TYR A 207 13.34 -4.97 -17.31
CA TYR A 207 13.93 -4.25 -16.17
C TYR A 207 15.45 -4.09 -16.32
N ALA A 208 16.17 -5.14 -16.75
CA ALA A 208 17.61 -5.08 -17.00
C ALA A 208 17.96 -4.09 -18.12
N ASN A 209 17.16 -4.04 -19.20
CA ASN A 209 17.32 -3.06 -20.27
C ASN A 209 17.13 -1.63 -19.74
N LEU A 210 16.08 -1.41 -18.95
CA LEU A 210 15.83 -0.14 -18.29
C LEU A 210 16.99 0.26 -17.37
N ALA A 211 17.50 -0.67 -16.55
CA ALA A 211 18.63 -0.42 -15.65
C ALA A 211 19.89 0.01 -16.40
N ARG A 212 20.22 -0.67 -17.52
CA ARG A 212 21.34 -0.25 -18.39
C ARG A 212 21.17 1.13 -18.96
N ARG A 213 19.97 1.45 -19.46
CA ARG A 213 19.66 2.76 -20.02
C ARG A 213 19.77 3.85 -18.97
N LEU A 214 19.16 3.66 -17.79
CA LEU A 214 19.25 4.61 -16.68
C LEU A 214 20.70 4.87 -16.26
N THR A 215 21.53 3.82 -16.19
CA THR A 215 22.94 3.96 -15.84
C THR A 215 23.72 4.71 -16.91
N ALA A 216 23.44 4.46 -18.18
CA ALA A 216 24.07 5.19 -19.29
C ALA A 216 23.76 6.69 -19.25
N GLU A 217 22.57 7.07 -18.78
CA GLU A 217 22.13 8.46 -18.56
C GLU A 217 22.61 9.06 -17.22
N GLY A 218 23.47 8.35 -16.49
CA GLY A 218 24.10 8.88 -15.28
C GLY A 218 23.34 8.64 -13.97
N PHE A 219 22.25 7.86 -13.96
CA PHE A 219 21.53 7.51 -12.73
C PHE A 219 22.19 6.35 -12.00
N GLY A 220 22.07 6.34 -10.66
CA GLY A 220 22.22 5.13 -9.88
C GLY A 220 20.95 4.27 -10.00
N VAL A 221 21.06 2.96 -9.88
CA VAL A 221 19.91 2.06 -9.94
C VAL A 221 19.93 1.11 -8.74
N TRP A 222 18.83 1.07 -8.00
CA TRP A 222 18.61 0.11 -6.92
C TRP A 222 17.47 -0.85 -7.28
N VAL A 223 17.65 -2.14 -7.05
CA VAL A 223 16.58 -3.14 -7.16
C VAL A 223 16.08 -3.43 -5.74
N VAL A 224 14.79 -3.17 -5.49
CA VAL A 224 14.18 -3.29 -4.15
C VAL A 224 13.08 -4.35 -4.13
N GLY A 225 12.98 -5.09 -3.04
CA GLY A 225 11.97 -6.15 -2.87
C GLY A 225 12.27 -7.03 -1.66
N GLY A 226 11.36 -7.93 -1.36
CA GLY A 226 11.52 -8.91 -0.27
C GLY A 226 12.40 -10.11 -0.65
N PRO A 227 12.48 -11.10 0.23
CA PRO A 227 13.27 -12.31 -0.02
C PRO A 227 12.84 -13.10 -1.26
N GLU A 228 11.56 -13.05 -1.61
CA GLU A 228 10.99 -13.76 -2.78
C GLU A 228 11.46 -13.17 -4.12
N GLU A 229 11.94 -11.92 -4.13
CA GLU A 229 12.42 -11.22 -5.31
C GLU A 229 13.93 -11.43 -5.58
N LYS A 230 14.65 -12.12 -4.71
CA LYS A 230 16.12 -12.35 -4.86
C LYS A 230 16.54 -12.92 -6.21
N SER A 231 15.85 -13.97 -6.70
CA SER A 231 16.18 -14.57 -7.99
C SER A 231 15.91 -13.62 -9.16
N LEU A 232 14.81 -12.86 -9.07
CA LEU A 232 14.45 -11.86 -10.07
C LEU A 232 15.45 -10.69 -10.07
N ALA A 233 15.86 -10.24 -8.87
CA ALA A 233 16.88 -9.22 -8.74
C ALA A 233 18.22 -9.66 -9.31
N ALA A 234 18.66 -10.90 -9.06
CA ALA A 234 19.89 -11.45 -9.62
C ALA A 234 19.88 -11.45 -11.16
N GLU A 235 18.74 -11.76 -11.80
CA GLU A 235 18.59 -11.68 -13.25
C GLU A 235 18.68 -10.23 -13.76
N ILE A 236 18.08 -9.26 -13.05
CA ILE A 236 18.11 -7.84 -13.42
C ILE A 236 19.49 -7.24 -13.24
N VAL A 237 20.12 -7.50 -12.09
CA VAL A 237 21.44 -6.96 -11.71
C VAL A 237 22.54 -7.59 -12.57
N GLY A 238 22.53 -8.90 -12.80
CA GLY A 238 23.52 -9.75 -13.46
C GLY A 238 24.61 -9.03 -14.25
N ASN A 239 24.23 -8.39 -15.37
CA ASN A 239 25.15 -7.67 -16.25
C ASN A 239 24.91 -6.14 -16.24
N THR A 240 24.40 -5.59 -15.13
CA THR A 240 24.14 -4.15 -14.96
C THR A 240 24.89 -3.61 -13.74
N PRO A 241 25.22 -2.32 -13.66
CA PRO A 241 25.77 -1.71 -12.45
C PRO A 241 24.71 -1.39 -11.38
N ALA A 242 23.52 -1.99 -11.47
CA ALA A 242 22.47 -1.83 -10.47
C ALA A 242 22.84 -2.51 -9.14
N ARG A 243 22.42 -1.91 -8.02
CA ARG A 243 22.62 -2.48 -6.68
C ARG A 243 21.41 -3.31 -6.26
N ASP A 244 21.64 -4.56 -5.88
CA ASP A 244 20.62 -5.43 -5.28
C ASP A 244 20.41 -5.06 -3.81
N LEU A 245 19.21 -4.56 -3.46
CA LEU A 245 18.74 -4.28 -2.10
C LEU A 245 17.54 -5.17 -1.75
N THR A 246 17.31 -6.26 -2.47
CA THR A 246 16.24 -7.23 -2.17
C THR A 246 16.62 -8.16 -1.01
N GLY A 247 15.65 -8.91 -0.52
CA GLY A 247 15.86 -9.88 0.55
C GLY A 247 15.89 -9.25 1.95
N THR A 248 15.52 -8.01 2.07
CA THR A 248 15.43 -7.24 3.31
C THR A 248 13.97 -7.11 3.78
N ASP A 249 13.77 -6.47 4.92
CA ASP A 249 12.45 -6.17 5.47
C ASP A 249 11.77 -5.00 4.73
N LEU A 250 10.49 -4.78 5.05
CA LEU A 250 9.72 -3.69 4.45
C LEU A 250 10.25 -2.31 4.85
N ARG A 251 10.83 -2.14 6.05
CA ARG A 251 11.45 -0.88 6.48
C ARG A 251 12.58 -0.46 5.55
N THR A 252 13.46 -1.38 5.21
CA THR A 252 14.55 -1.17 4.25
C THR A 252 14.01 -0.74 2.88
N ALA A 253 12.95 -1.38 2.39
CA ALA A 253 12.31 -0.98 1.14
C ALA A 253 11.70 0.43 1.21
N ILE A 254 11.07 0.81 2.33
CA ILE A 254 10.54 2.17 2.58
C ILE A 254 11.68 3.19 2.51
N LEU A 255 12.79 2.94 3.20
CA LEU A 255 13.94 3.86 3.24
C LEU A 255 14.62 3.99 1.88
N ALA A 256 14.75 2.89 1.13
CA ALA A 256 15.26 2.90 -0.23
C ALA A 256 14.39 3.74 -1.17
N LEU A 257 13.07 3.56 -1.10
CA LEU A 257 12.11 4.32 -1.91
C LEU A 257 12.09 5.80 -1.51
N ALA A 258 12.18 6.12 -0.20
CA ALA A 258 12.26 7.50 0.30
C ALA A 258 13.56 8.21 -0.14
N GLY A 259 14.65 7.45 -0.27
CA GLY A 259 15.95 7.96 -0.72
C GLY A 259 16.14 7.99 -2.23
N ALA A 260 15.16 7.51 -3.03
CA ALA A 260 15.23 7.49 -4.48
C ALA A 260 14.65 8.77 -5.11
N ALA A 261 15.19 9.18 -6.27
CA ALA A 261 14.65 10.28 -7.06
C ALA A 261 13.34 9.92 -7.78
N ALA A 262 13.18 8.65 -8.16
CA ALA A 262 11.94 8.09 -8.69
C ALA A 262 11.92 6.58 -8.46
N ALA A 263 10.74 5.98 -8.59
CA ALA A 263 10.55 4.53 -8.48
C ALA A 263 9.78 3.98 -9.68
N VAL A 264 10.20 2.82 -10.18
CA VAL A 264 9.49 2.04 -11.20
C VAL A 264 9.05 0.73 -10.58
N SER A 265 7.77 0.42 -10.64
CA SER A 265 7.22 -0.78 -10.02
C SER A 265 6.11 -1.37 -10.88
N ASN A 266 5.93 -2.68 -10.81
CA ASN A 266 4.67 -3.29 -11.22
C ASN A 266 3.50 -2.78 -10.35
N ASP A 267 2.26 -3.10 -10.73
CA ASP A 267 1.08 -2.94 -9.83
C ASP A 267 1.27 -3.80 -8.57
N SER A 268 1.98 -3.25 -7.59
CA SER A 268 2.41 -3.92 -6.36
C SER A 268 2.33 -3.00 -5.14
N GLY A 269 2.55 -3.58 -3.95
CA GLY A 269 2.54 -2.81 -2.70
C GLY A 269 3.57 -1.67 -2.68
N LEU A 270 4.78 -1.89 -3.20
CA LEU A 270 5.87 -0.90 -3.20
C LEU A 270 5.58 0.30 -4.11
N LEU A 271 4.75 0.15 -5.16
CA LEU A 271 4.26 1.27 -5.96
C LEU A 271 3.50 2.28 -5.09
N HIS A 272 2.62 1.77 -4.22
CA HIS A 272 1.84 2.62 -3.30
C HIS A 272 2.68 3.21 -2.19
N VAL A 273 3.69 2.48 -1.73
CA VAL A 273 4.68 3.00 -0.75
C VAL A 273 5.44 4.17 -1.35
N ALA A 274 6.00 4.02 -2.56
CA ALA A 274 6.71 5.11 -3.24
C ALA A 274 5.82 6.35 -3.41
N ALA A 275 4.59 6.15 -3.89
CA ALA A 275 3.63 7.23 -4.07
C ALA A 275 3.28 7.95 -2.76
N ALA A 276 3.09 7.20 -1.65
CA ALA A 276 2.77 7.78 -0.35
C ALA A 276 3.96 8.52 0.30
N LEU A 277 5.20 8.16 -0.07
CA LEU A 277 6.42 8.88 0.30
C LEU A 277 6.61 10.18 -0.48
N GLY A 278 5.78 10.44 -1.49
CA GLY A 278 5.97 11.58 -2.40
C GLY A 278 7.06 11.33 -3.47
N THR A 279 7.62 10.13 -3.53
CA THR A 279 8.56 9.74 -4.58
C THR A 279 7.81 9.60 -5.90
N PRO A 280 8.24 10.25 -7.00
CA PRO A 280 7.68 10.04 -8.33
C PRO A 280 7.62 8.55 -8.66
N ALA A 281 6.41 8.02 -8.89
CA ALA A 281 6.18 6.59 -8.98
C ALA A 281 5.62 6.19 -10.35
N ILE A 282 6.33 5.36 -11.09
CA ILE A 282 5.95 4.86 -12.41
C ILE A 282 5.43 3.44 -12.24
N GLY A 283 4.12 3.26 -12.39
CA GLY A 283 3.44 1.96 -12.25
C GLY A 283 3.23 1.26 -13.58
N ILE A 284 3.68 0.02 -13.68
CA ILE A 284 3.50 -0.83 -14.88
C ILE A 284 2.26 -1.71 -14.67
N PHE A 285 1.25 -1.52 -15.54
CA PHE A 285 -0.04 -2.18 -15.46
C PHE A 285 -0.30 -3.08 -16.67
N GLY A 286 -0.41 -4.36 -16.43
CA GLY A 286 -0.76 -5.36 -17.44
C GLY A 286 -2.17 -5.90 -17.25
N PRO A 287 -2.38 -6.96 -16.43
CA PRO A 287 -3.68 -7.62 -16.28
C PRO A 287 -4.67 -6.83 -15.40
N THR A 288 -4.23 -5.80 -14.73
CA THR A 288 -5.05 -4.96 -13.83
C THR A 288 -5.35 -3.60 -14.45
N SER A 289 -6.42 -2.96 -14.00
CA SER A 289 -6.83 -1.63 -14.47
C SER A 289 -6.22 -0.54 -13.59
N PRO A 290 -5.46 0.42 -14.16
CA PRO A 290 -4.96 1.57 -13.40
C PRO A 290 -6.10 2.37 -12.78
N TRP A 291 -7.25 2.46 -13.44
CA TRP A 291 -8.41 3.19 -12.93
C TRP A 291 -8.82 2.74 -11.51
N HIS A 292 -8.71 1.44 -11.22
CA HIS A 292 -9.08 0.89 -9.92
C HIS A 292 -7.91 0.88 -8.91
N TRP A 293 -6.68 0.74 -9.42
CA TRP A 293 -5.53 0.35 -8.59
C TRP A 293 -4.36 1.32 -8.65
N ALA A 294 -4.38 2.36 -9.51
CA ALA A 294 -3.31 3.34 -9.53
C ALA A 294 -3.08 3.96 -8.14
N PRO A 295 -1.85 4.30 -7.81
CA PRO A 295 -1.55 5.00 -6.58
C PRO A 295 -2.20 6.39 -6.57
N LEU A 296 -2.62 6.82 -5.38
CA LEU A 296 -3.20 8.15 -5.17
C LEU A 296 -2.07 9.15 -4.94
N ASN A 297 -1.49 9.67 -6.01
CA ASN A 297 -0.47 10.70 -5.93
C ASN A 297 -0.40 11.42 -7.30
N PRO A 298 -0.39 12.75 -7.35
CA PRO A 298 -0.26 13.51 -8.61
C PRO A 298 1.10 13.29 -9.30
N LEU A 299 2.13 12.84 -8.59
CA LEU A 299 3.45 12.48 -9.14
C LEU A 299 3.52 11.04 -9.65
N ALA A 300 2.41 10.28 -9.61
CA ALA A 300 2.37 8.92 -10.09
C ALA A 300 1.94 8.86 -11.55
N ALA A 301 2.70 8.12 -12.36
CA ALA A 301 2.35 7.80 -13.74
C ALA A 301 2.02 6.31 -13.89
N THR A 302 1.15 5.98 -14.84
CA THR A 302 0.80 4.59 -15.14
C THR A 302 1.17 4.27 -16.58
N ILE A 303 1.83 3.14 -16.78
CA ILE A 303 2.26 2.64 -18.08
C ILE A 303 1.50 1.36 -18.40
N GLU A 304 0.95 1.31 -19.59
CA GLU A 304 0.24 0.16 -20.16
C GLU A 304 0.78 -0.13 -21.56
N ALA A 305 0.50 -1.33 -22.08
CA ALA A 305 0.82 -1.63 -23.47
C ALA A 305 0.09 -0.65 -24.40
N THR A 306 0.79 -0.09 -25.36
CA THR A 306 0.22 0.84 -26.38
C THR A 306 -0.68 0.14 -27.38
N THR A 307 -0.40 -1.15 -27.62
CA THR A 307 -1.25 -1.99 -28.47
C THR A 307 -2.48 -2.47 -27.71
N LYS A 308 -3.58 -2.63 -28.42
CA LYS A 308 -4.80 -3.20 -27.85
C LYS A 308 -4.59 -4.67 -27.50
N VAL A 309 -4.83 -5.01 -26.23
CA VAL A 309 -4.81 -6.39 -25.74
C VAL A 309 -6.22 -6.73 -25.23
N ASP A 310 -7.01 -7.43 -26.04
CA ASP A 310 -8.46 -7.61 -25.83
C ASP A 310 -8.85 -8.29 -24.52
N CYS A 311 -7.94 -9.09 -23.93
CA CYS A 311 -8.20 -9.77 -22.65
C CYS A 311 -8.00 -8.86 -21.40
N ARG A 312 -7.68 -7.57 -21.58
CA ARG A 312 -7.47 -6.62 -20.46
C ARG A 312 -8.75 -5.83 -20.15
N PRO A 313 -8.96 -5.52 -18.84
CA PRO A 313 -8.31 -6.07 -17.66
C PRO A 313 -8.85 -7.45 -17.30
N CYS A 314 -7.99 -8.44 -17.09
CA CYS A 314 -8.43 -9.81 -16.77
C CYS A 314 -8.37 -10.15 -15.28
N HIS A 315 -7.58 -9.42 -14.50
CA HIS A 315 -7.36 -9.59 -13.04
C HIS A 315 -6.95 -11.03 -12.64
N LYS A 316 -6.32 -11.79 -13.55
CA LYS A 316 -5.91 -13.17 -13.27
C LYS A 316 -4.49 -13.21 -12.72
N PRO A 317 -4.20 -14.01 -11.68
CA PRO A 317 -2.85 -14.12 -11.11
C PRO A 317 -1.86 -14.79 -12.07
N VAL A 318 -2.35 -15.61 -13.01
CA VAL A 318 -1.57 -16.27 -14.07
C VAL A 318 -2.23 -15.99 -15.42
N CYS A 319 -1.43 -15.72 -16.45
CA CYS A 319 -1.93 -15.50 -17.81
C CYS A 319 -2.47 -16.80 -18.39
N ARG A 320 -3.80 -16.89 -18.54
CA ARG A 320 -4.47 -18.09 -19.08
C ARG A 320 -4.21 -18.32 -20.57
N LEU A 321 -3.91 -17.23 -21.30
CA LEU A 321 -3.63 -17.27 -22.73
C LEU A 321 -2.14 -17.45 -23.04
N VAL A 322 -1.31 -17.61 -22.02
CA VAL A 322 0.14 -17.84 -22.06
C VAL A 322 0.94 -16.73 -22.75
N HIS A 323 0.35 -15.94 -23.64
CA HIS A 323 1.05 -14.92 -24.45
C HIS A 323 1.63 -13.78 -23.62
N HIS A 324 1.00 -13.40 -22.49
CA HIS A 324 1.41 -12.33 -21.54
C HIS A 324 1.72 -10.97 -22.24
N ARG A 325 1.06 -10.69 -23.37
CA ARG A 325 1.30 -9.52 -24.23
C ARG A 325 1.15 -8.21 -23.48
N CYS A 326 0.16 -8.13 -22.56
CA CYS A 326 -0.11 -6.93 -21.76
C CYS A 326 1.07 -6.45 -20.91
N MET A 327 2.08 -7.30 -20.66
CA MET A 327 3.32 -6.95 -20.00
C MET A 327 4.52 -6.96 -20.96
N ARG A 328 4.57 -7.93 -21.88
CA ARG A 328 5.69 -8.09 -22.81
C ARG A 328 5.78 -6.98 -23.86
N GLU A 329 4.64 -6.37 -24.24
CA GLU A 329 4.58 -5.28 -25.22
C GLU A 329 4.84 -3.89 -24.62
N ILE A 330 5.06 -3.80 -23.30
CA ILE A 330 5.56 -2.57 -22.66
C ILE A 330 7.07 -2.51 -22.86
N SER A 331 7.56 -1.53 -23.58
CA SER A 331 8.99 -1.41 -23.85
C SER A 331 9.73 -0.68 -22.73
N SER A 332 11.04 -0.93 -22.60
CA SER A 332 11.91 -0.22 -21.68
C SER A 332 12.02 1.28 -22.02
N GLU A 333 11.89 1.63 -23.29
CA GLU A 333 11.90 3.02 -23.79
C GLU A 333 10.68 3.80 -23.29
N GLN A 334 9.48 3.18 -23.31
CA GLN A 334 8.27 3.80 -22.75
C GLN A 334 8.42 4.12 -21.28
N VAL A 335 8.95 3.15 -20.52
CA VAL A 335 9.16 3.31 -19.07
C VAL A 335 10.25 4.35 -18.79
N PHE A 336 11.35 4.32 -19.55
CA PHE A 336 12.40 5.32 -19.45
C PHE A 336 11.89 6.75 -19.73
N ALA A 337 11.10 6.94 -20.79
CA ALA A 337 10.51 8.24 -21.11
C ALA A 337 9.60 8.75 -19.97
N ALA A 338 8.84 7.86 -19.31
CA ALA A 338 8.03 8.23 -18.16
C ALA A 338 8.89 8.64 -16.94
N VAL A 339 10.01 7.94 -16.69
CA VAL A 339 10.97 8.33 -15.63
C VAL A 339 11.53 9.72 -15.94
N SER A 340 11.99 9.95 -17.17
CA SER A 340 12.57 11.26 -17.58
C SER A 340 11.54 12.38 -17.45
N HIS A 341 10.29 12.15 -17.83
CA HIS A 341 9.22 13.12 -17.67
C HIS A 341 8.93 13.45 -16.20
N ALA A 342 8.89 12.41 -15.34
CA ALA A 342 8.64 12.58 -13.91
C ALA A 342 9.77 13.35 -13.19
N LEU A 343 10.99 13.29 -13.72
CA LEU A 343 12.16 13.99 -13.17
C LEU A 343 12.37 15.41 -13.76
N ALA A 344 11.77 15.73 -14.90
CA ALA A 344 11.94 17.01 -15.58
C ALA A 344 11.69 18.25 -14.69
N PRO A 345 10.68 18.27 -13.79
CA PRO A 345 10.47 19.37 -12.87
C PRO A 345 11.53 19.50 -11.76
N LEU A 346 12.33 18.45 -11.53
CA LEU A 346 13.33 18.37 -10.46
C LEU A 346 14.73 18.78 -10.94
N VAL A 347 14.94 18.91 -12.26
CA VAL A 347 16.19 19.38 -12.85
C VAL A 347 16.05 20.87 -13.11
N PRO A 348 16.82 21.77 -12.43
CA PRO A 348 16.84 23.18 -12.78
C PRO A 348 17.24 23.31 -14.26
N ALA A 349 16.54 24.15 -15.00
CA ALA A 349 16.99 24.54 -16.36
C ALA A 349 18.42 25.04 -16.25
N ALA A 350 19.37 24.43 -16.98
CA ALA A 350 20.78 24.78 -17.02
C ALA A 350 21.01 26.16 -17.64
#